data_b2ad19a810e11ef1299337948074e368
#
_entry.id   b2ad19a810e11ef1299337948074e368
#
_cell.length_a   1.000
_cell.length_b   1.000
_cell.length_c   1.000
_cell.angle_alpha   90.00
_cell.angle_beta   90.00
_cell.angle_gamma   90.00
#
_symmetry.space_group_name_H-M   'P 1'
#
loop_
_entity.id
_entity.type
_entity.pdbx_description
1 polymer ?
#
loop_
_entity_poly.entity_id
_entity_poly.type
_entity_poly.pdbx_seq_one_letter_code
_entity_poly.pdbx_strand_id
1 'polypeptide(L)'
;MTDDRVQRRLEDLARIGAEAAYLVGKGQAAYLADTMEGALLRNAGERILIKAATVAEKLPDEYKGRHPEVDWAGINRMRNLVAHHYDKVNEDLLWTALTTRIPALLTALGQ
;
A
#
# COMPACT_ATOMS: atom_id res chain seq x y z
N MET A 1 -11.90 -15.34 -17.52
CA MET A 1 -11.22 -16.25 -16.59
C MET A 1 -9.95 -15.59 -16.06
N THR A 2 -9.73 -15.63 -14.76
CA THR A 2 -8.56 -15.00 -14.15
C THR A 2 -7.37 -15.96 -14.20
N ASP A 3 -6.21 -15.44 -14.65
CA ASP A 3 -4.95 -16.14 -14.62
C ASP A 3 -4.56 -16.46 -13.17
N ASP A 4 -4.05 -17.67 -12.90
CA ASP A 4 -3.65 -18.09 -11.56
C ASP A 4 -2.58 -17.16 -10.95
N ARG A 5 -1.70 -16.60 -11.78
CA ARG A 5 -0.69 -15.64 -11.31
C ARG A 5 -1.35 -14.34 -10.87
N VAL A 6 -2.33 -13.86 -11.62
CA VAL A 6 -3.10 -12.68 -11.24
C VAL A 6 -3.83 -12.95 -9.92
N GLN A 7 -4.49 -14.11 -9.81
CA GLN A 7 -5.23 -14.46 -8.61
C GLN A 7 -4.31 -14.46 -7.36
N ARG A 8 -3.12 -15.02 -7.47
CA ARG A 8 -2.16 -15.00 -6.35
C ARG A 8 -1.74 -13.59 -5.96
N ARG A 9 -1.54 -12.70 -6.94
CA ARG A 9 -1.21 -11.29 -6.64
C ARG A 9 -2.36 -10.59 -5.94
N LEU A 10 -3.60 -10.86 -6.38
CA LEU A 10 -4.77 -10.26 -5.73
C LEU A 10 -4.93 -10.78 -4.30
N GLU A 11 -4.67 -12.05 -4.05
CA GLU A 11 -4.68 -12.61 -2.70
C GLU A 11 -3.59 -11.97 -1.82
N ASP A 12 -2.40 -11.75 -2.38
CA ASP A 12 -1.32 -11.05 -1.67
C ASP A 12 -1.75 -9.62 -1.31
N LEU A 13 -2.38 -8.90 -2.25
CA LEU A 13 -2.88 -7.55 -1.98
C LEU A 13 -3.94 -7.56 -0.88
N ALA A 14 -4.83 -8.54 -0.87
CA ALA A 14 -5.85 -8.65 0.18
C ALA A 14 -5.21 -8.83 1.55
N ARG A 15 -4.17 -9.67 1.67
CA ARG A 15 -3.44 -9.84 2.94
C ARG A 15 -2.74 -8.56 3.37
N ILE A 16 -2.08 -7.89 2.42
CA ILE A 16 -1.40 -6.63 2.70
C ILE A 16 -2.41 -5.56 3.14
N GLY A 17 -3.58 -5.54 2.50
CA GLY A 17 -4.67 -4.66 2.89
C GLY A 17 -5.15 -4.92 4.31
N ALA A 18 -5.20 -6.18 4.73
CA ALA A 18 -5.55 -6.54 6.11
C ALA A 18 -4.49 -6.04 7.10
N GLU A 19 -3.21 -6.14 6.74
CA GLU A 19 -2.12 -5.58 7.56
C GLU A 19 -2.27 -4.06 7.70
N ALA A 20 -2.57 -3.39 6.60
CA ALA A 20 -2.79 -1.93 6.62
C ALA A 20 -3.97 -1.56 7.52
N ALA A 21 -5.09 -2.29 7.41
CA ALA A 21 -6.27 -2.04 8.22
C ALA A 21 -5.99 -2.23 9.71
N TYR A 22 -5.23 -3.26 10.05
CA TYR A 22 -4.83 -3.52 11.43
C TYR A 22 -3.98 -2.37 11.98
N LEU A 23 -2.99 -1.92 11.20
CA LEU A 23 -2.13 -0.80 11.60
C LEU A 23 -2.95 0.48 11.78
N VAL A 24 -3.82 0.78 10.82
CA VAL A 24 -4.70 1.97 10.87
C VAL A 24 -5.57 1.94 12.12
N GLY A 25 -5.97 0.75 12.56
CA GLY A 25 -6.76 0.57 13.78
C GLY A 25 -6.06 1.04 15.05
N LYS A 26 -4.72 1.20 15.02
CA LYS A 26 -3.96 1.75 16.14
C LYS A 26 -4.17 3.26 16.29
N GLY A 27 -4.63 3.93 15.24
CA GLY A 27 -4.95 5.35 15.25
C GLY A 27 -3.81 6.24 14.78
N GLN A 28 -4.18 7.39 14.22
CA GLN A 28 -3.21 8.35 13.69
C GLN A 28 -2.29 8.90 14.77
N ALA A 29 -2.82 9.17 15.97
CA ALA A 29 -2.02 9.71 17.07
C ALA A 29 -0.89 8.74 17.45
N ALA A 30 -1.18 7.44 17.55
CA ALA A 30 -0.16 6.43 17.84
C ALA A 30 0.88 6.34 16.71
N TYR A 31 0.41 6.36 15.46
CA TYR A 31 1.28 6.28 14.28
C TYR A 31 2.26 7.43 14.19
N LEU A 32 1.81 8.65 14.53
CA LEU A 32 2.62 9.88 14.43
C LEU A 32 3.35 10.21 15.73
N ALA A 33 3.12 9.46 16.80
CA ALA A 33 3.70 9.77 18.11
C ALA A 33 5.24 9.64 18.09
N ASP A 34 5.90 10.54 18.82
CA ASP A 34 7.35 10.48 19.01
C ASP A 34 7.67 9.49 20.16
N THR A 35 7.39 8.22 19.90
CA THR A 35 7.58 7.11 20.82
C THR A 35 8.17 5.93 20.07
N MET A 36 8.68 4.95 20.79
CA MET A 36 9.18 3.71 20.18
C MET A 36 8.06 2.98 19.44
N GLU A 37 6.86 2.93 20.02
CA GLU A 37 5.70 2.32 19.35
C GLU A 37 5.40 3.05 18.04
N GLY A 38 5.36 4.40 18.08
CA GLY A 38 5.13 5.19 16.87
C GLY A 38 6.18 4.92 15.79
N ALA A 39 7.45 4.85 16.19
CA ALA A 39 8.53 4.53 15.26
C ALA A 39 8.33 3.17 14.60
N LEU A 40 7.96 2.15 15.38
CA LEU A 40 7.72 0.82 14.83
C LEU A 40 6.48 0.79 13.92
N LEU A 41 5.43 1.54 14.26
CA LEU A 41 4.24 1.64 13.40
C LEU A 41 4.58 2.32 12.08
N ARG A 42 5.38 3.39 12.11
CA ARG A 42 5.81 4.06 10.88
C ARG A 42 6.66 3.13 10.00
N ASN A 43 7.60 2.40 10.60
CA ASN A 43 8.40 1.43 9.86
C ASN A 43 7.51 0.35 9.23
N ALA A 44 6.54 -0.15 9.98
CA ALA A 44 5.59 -1.14 9.45
C ALA A 44 4.75 -0.55 8.32
N GLY A 45 4.25 0.67 8.46
CA GLY A 45 3.45 1.35 7.44
C GLY A 45 4.23 1.54 6.14
N GLU A 46 5.47 1.97 6.23
CA GLU A 46 6.34 2.13 5.07
C GLU A 46 6.54 0.80 4.36
N ARG A 47 6.81 -0.27 5.11
CA ARG A 47 6.98 -1.60 4.53
C ARG A 47 5.71 -2.11 3.88
N ILE A 48 4.55 -1.89 4.50
CA ILE A 48 3.25 -2.27 3.93
C ILE A 48 3.05 -1.59 2.58
N LEU A 49 3.32 -0.29 2.49
CA LEU A 49 3.17 0.46 1.24
C LEU A 49 4.12 -0.05 0.16
N ILE A 50 5.36 -0.37 0.52
CA ILE A 50 6.33 -0.93 -0.44
C ILE A 50 5.83 -2.29 -0.94
N LYS A 51 5.34 -3.16 -0.06
CA LYS A 51 4.81 -4.47 -0.45
C LYS A 51 3.62 -4.33 -1.39
N ALA A 52 2.67 -3.47 -1.05
CA ALA A 52 1.49 -3.25 -1.88
C ALA A 52 1.87 -2.77 -3.28
N ALA A 53 2.76 -1.80 -3.36
CA ALA A 53 3.22 -1.26 -4.64
C ALA A 53 3.99 -2.31 -5.45
N THR A 54 4.81 -3.12 -4.79
CA THR A 54 5.59 -4.17 -5.45
C THR A 54 4.67 -5.23 -6.06
N VAL A 55 3.64 -5.65 -5.32
CA VAL A 55 2.67 -6.63 -5.85
C VAL A 55 1.88 -6.01 -6.99
N ALA A 56 1.43 -4.77 -6.86
CA ALA A 56 0.71 -4.07 -7.92
C ALA A 56 1.54 -3.98 -9.20
N GLU A 57 2.83 -3.68 -9.09
CA GLU A 57 3.74 -3.60 -10.23
C GLU A 57 3.84 -4.95 -10.98
N LYS A 58 3.75 -6.05 -10.24
CA LYS A 58 3.87 -7.39 -10.82
C LYS A 58 2.61 -7.90 -11.51
N LEU A 59 1.50 -7.16 -11.41
CA LEU A 59 0.31 -7.50 -12.19
C LEU A 59 0.60 -7.28 -13.68
N PRO A 60 0.09 -8.15 -14.57
CA PRO A 60 0.33 -8.00 -16.01
C PRO A 60 -0.23 -6.70 -16.56
N ASP A 61 0.44 -6.16 -17.58
CA ASP A 61 0.00 -4.92 -18.24
C ASP A 61 -1.41 -5.03 -18.79
N GLU A 62 -1.78 -6.20 -19.32
CA GLU A 62 -3.15 -6.45 -19.80
C GLU A 62 -4.17 -6.29 -18.68
N TYR A 63 -3.87 -6.83 -17.50
CA TYR A 63 -4.76 -6.68 -16.34
C TYR A 63 -4.87 -5.21 -15.92
N LYS A 64 -3.73 -4.53 -15.83
CA LYS A 64 -3.69 -3.10 -15.46
C LYS A 64 -4.48 -2.25 -16.46
N GLY A 65 -4.40 -2.58 -17.74
CA GLY A 65 -5.13 -1.86 -18.79
C GLY A 65 -6.63 -1.96 -18.65
N ARG A 66 -7.13 -3.02 -17.99
CA ARG A 66 -8.57 -3.18 -17.71
C ARG A 66 -9.04 -2.40 -16.49
N HIS A 67 -8.09 -1.80 -15.75
CA HIS A 67 -8.40 -0.99 -14.56
C HIS A 67 -7.77 0.40 -14.69
N PRO A 68 -8.20 1.20 -15.70
CA PRO A 68 -7.60 2.52 -15.93
C PRO A 68 -7.93 3.54 -14.83
N GLU A 69 -8.90 3.24 -13.97
CA GLU A 69 -9.24 4.06 -12.80
C GLU A 69 -8.17 4.03 -11.72
N VAL A 70 -7.25 3.06 -11.77
CA VAL A 70 -6.15 2.94 -10.81
C VAL A 70 -4.94 3.72 -11.33
N ASP A 71 -4.36 4.57 -10.50
CA ASP A 71 -3.13 5.30 -10.83
C ASP A 71 -1.90 4.41 -10.58
N TRP A 72 -1.67 3.50 -11.52
CA TRP A 72 -0.54 2.55 -11.42
C TRP A 72 0.81 3.25 -11.34
N ALA A 73 0.99 4.32 -12.11
CA ALA A 73 2.23 5.09 -12.11
C ALA A 73 2.44 5.79 -10.75
N GLY A 74 1.37 6.31 -10.16
CA GLY A 74 1.43 6.96 -8.85
C GLY A 74 1.81 6.00 -7.74
N ILE A 75 1.30 4.75 -7.80
CA ILE A 75 1.67 3.71 -6.86
C ILE A 75 3.18 3.45 -6.92
N ASN A 76 3.74 3.35 -8.12
CA ASN A 76 5.17 3.09 -8.30
C ASN A 76 6.02 4.27 -7.82
N ARG A 77 5.59 5.50 -8.10
CA ARG A 77 6.29 6.70 -7.62
C ARG A 77 6.34 6.75 -6.09
N MET A 78 5.23 6.41 -5.44
CA MET A 78 5.17 6.36 -3.98
C MET A 78 6.13 5.31 -3.42
N ARG A 79 6.17 4.11 -4.03
CA ARG A 79 7.12 3.06 -3.61
C ARG A 79 8.56 3.56 -3.68
N ASN A 80 8.93 4.22 -4.77
CA ASN A 80 10.29 4.72 -4.94
C ASN A 80 10.62 5.79 -3.92
N LEU A 81 9.68 6.68 -3.61
CA LEU A 81 9.86 7.71 -2.59
C LEU A 81 10.14 7.06 -1.23
N VAL A 82 9.31 6.12 -0.82
CA VAL A 82 9.46 5.46 0.49
C VAL A 82 10.74 4.65 0.56
N ALA A 83 11.08 3.91 -0.52
CA ALA A 83 12.23 3.00 -0.53
C ALA A 83 13.57 3.73 -0.58
N HIS A 84 13.64 4.89 -1.26
CA HIS A 84 14.90 5.54 -1.55
C HIS A 84 15.11 6.89 -0.87
N HIS A 85 14.07 7.43 -0.21
CA HIS A 85 14.12 8.75 0.43
C HIS A 85 13.51 8.72 1.83
N TYR A 86 13.80 7.66 2.60
CA TYR A 86 13.16 7.43 3.89
C TYR A 86 13.36 8.59 4.88
N ASP A 87 14.47 9.31 4.78
CA ASP A 87 14.78 10.44 5.65
C ASP A 87 13.97 11.70 5.31
N LYS A 88 13.27 11.68 4.16
CA LYS A 88 12.45 12.81 3.67
C LYS A 88 10.99 12.42 3.51
N VAL A 89 10.60 11.27 4.03
CA VAL A 89 9.23 10.77 3.89
C VAL A 89 8.29 11.62 4.74
N ASN A 90 7.19 12.05 4.13
CA ASN A 90 6.12 12.74 4.84
C ASN A 90 5.13 11.71 5.38
N GLU A 91 5.17 11.48 6.69
CA GLU A 91 4.35 10.44 7.32
C GLU A 91 2.86 10.75 7.28
N ASP A 92 2.46 12.02 7.18
CA ASP A 92 1.05 12.36 6.99
C ASP A 92 0.53 11.85 5.64
N LEU A 93 1.34 11.96 4.59
CA LEU A 93 1.00 11.41 3.27
C LEU A 93 0.94 9.89 3.30
N LEU A 94 1.85 9.24 4.02
CA LEU A 94 1.84 7.78 4.15
C LEU A 94 0.63 7.31 4.95
N TRP A 95 0.26 8.03 6.00
CA TRP A 95 -0.97 7.73 6.75
C TRP A 95 -2.19 7.80 5.83
N THR A 96 -2.27 8.83 4.99
CA THR A 96 -3.36 8.97 4.01
C THR A 96 -3.35 7.80 3.03
N ALA A 97 -2.18 7.35 2.57
CA ALA A 97 -2.08 6.22 1.68
C ALA A 97 -2.59 4.93 2.35
N LEU A 98 -2.22 4.71 3.62
CA LEU A 98 -2.66 3.53 4.37
C LEU A 98 -4.17 3.54 4.63
N THR A 99 -4.75 4.70 4.94
CA THR A 99 -6.16 4.81 5.32
C THR A 99 -7.10 4.91 4.13
N THR A 100 -6.64 5.45 3.01
CA THR A 100 -7.50 5.80 1.87
C THR A 100 -7.10 5.09 0.59
N ARG A 101 -5.82 5.15 0.20
CA ARG A 101 -5.39 4.66 -1.11
C ARG A 101 -5.34 3.15 -1.20
N ILE A 102 -4.86 2.45 -0.16
CA ILE A 102 -4.86 0.99 -0.15
C ILE A 102 -6.29 0.44 -0.19
N PRO A 103 -7.22 0.90 0.68
CA PRO A 103 -8.61 0.43 0.58
C PRO A 103 -9.24 0.72 -0.78
N ALA A 104 -8.98 1.90 -1.37
CA ALA A 104 -9.52 2.24 -2.69
C ALA A 104 -8.99 1.31 -3.78
N LEU A 105 -7.70 0.96 -3.73
CA LEU A 105 -7.10 0.01 -4.66
C LEU A 105 -7.77 -1.35 -4.55
N LEU A 106 -7.94 -1.85 -3.33
CA LEU A 106 -8.59 -3.14 -3.11
C LEU A 106 -10.02 -3.13 -3.64
N THR A 107 -10.77 -2.08 -3.37
CA THR A 107 -12.15 -1.94 -3.88
C THR A 107 -12.17 -1.95 -5.41
N ALA A 108 -11.28 -1.20 -6.04
CA ALA A 108 -11.20 -1.13 -7.50
C ALA A 108 -10.90 -2.50 -8.12
N LEU A 109 -10.14 -3.34 -7.43
CA LEU A 109 -9.76 -4.66 -7.92
C LEU A 109 -10.68 -5.77 -7.40
N GLY A 110 -11.75 -5.44 -6.69
CA GLY A 110 -12.73 -6.40 -6.21
C GLY A 110 -12.25 -7.24 -5.02
N GLN A 111 -11.34 -6.70 -4.23
CA GLN A 111 -10.74 -7.43 -3.09
C GLN A 111 -11.25 -6.96 -1.72
#